data_14bc03980717e9947a315568d354b178
#
_entry.id   14bc03980717e9947a315568d354b178
#
_cell.length_a   1.000
_cell.length_b   1.000
_cell.length_c   1.000
_cell.angle_alpha   90.00
_cell.angle_beta   90.00
_cell.angle_gamma   90.00
#
_symmetry.space_group_name_H-M   'P 1'
#
loop_
_entity.id
_entity.type
_entity.pdbx_description
1 polymer ?
#
loop_
_entity_poly.entity_id
_entity_poly.type
_entity_poly.pdbx_seq_one_letter_code
_entity_poly.pdbx_strand_id
1 'polypeptide(L)'
;MHYKKIVKGTFIDRPNRFIAHVEINGLIETVHVKNTGRCKELLIPGCTVVMEDFRKRLGFESRKTQFDLIAVYKKTDKDEILINMDSQLPNKVVLEWLEQFPPQEAYDFIKPEYTYGNSRVDFYMEKKTSVGIKKYLMEVKGCTLEQNGIGYFPDAPTERGVKHLHELAAACKKGYKCFLAFVIQIPGVTQVLPNKKTHPEFAHALEMAKAAGVEILYLQCNVKEDEVVII
;
A
#
# COMPACT_ATOMS: atom_id res chain seq x y z
N MET A 1 -9.73 5.48 5.78
CA MET A 1 -9.95 4.05 6.07
C MET A 1 -9.81 3.79 7.57
N HIS A 2 -10.80 3.16 8.22
CA HIS A 2 -10.79 2.86 9.66
C HIS A 2 -10.78 1.36 9.94
N TYR A 3 -9.98 0.95 10.93
CA TYR A 3 -10.02 -0.37 11.54
C TYR A 3 -10.98 -0.36 12.74
N LYS A 4 -11.80 -1.41 12.89
CA LYS A 4 -12.93 -1.35 13.85
C LYS A 4 -12.56 -1.60 15.31
N LYS A 5 -11.61 -2.45 15.58
CA LYS A 5 -11.22 -2.84 16.94
C LYS A 5 -9.74 -3.14 16.96
N ILE A 6 -9.00 -2.34 17.70
CA ILE A 6 -7.54 -2.40 17.76
C ILE A 6 -7.09 -3.02 19.07
N VAL A 7 -6.05 -3.85 18.96
CA VAL A 7 -5.32 -4.44 20.09
C VAL A 7 -3.82 -4.29 19.81
N LYS A 8 -3.05 -3.97 20.84
CA LYS A 8 -1.57 -3.99 20.78
C LYS A 8 -1.02 -5.28 21.39
N GLY A 9 0.15 -5.67 20.94
CA GLY A 9 0.90 -6.78 21.48
C GLY A 9 2.38 -6.68 21.17
N THR A 10 3.16 -7.61 21.71
CA THR A 10 4.59 -7.71 21.52
C THR A 10 4.87 -8.77 20.47
N PHE A 11 5.53 -8.40 19.37
CA PHE A 11 5.92 -9.32 18.32
C PHE A 11 6.98 -10.31 18.83
N ILE A 12 6.78 -11.61 18.58
CA ILE A 12 7.70 -12.69 18.97
C ILE A 12 8.50 -13.13 17.74
N ASP A 13 7.82 -13.72 16.76
CA ASP A 13 8.43 -14.23 15.54
C ASP A 13 7.45 -14.27 14.36
N ARG A 14 7.97 -14.59 13.19
CA ARG A 14 7.21 -14.74 11.95
C ARG A 14 7.63 -16.02 11.23
N PRO A 15 7.02 -17.18 11.54
CA PRO A 15 7.42 -18.46 10.98
C PRO A 15 7.23 -18.57 9.47
N ASN A 16 6.29 -17.80 8.90
CA ASN A 16 6.11 -17.69 7.45
C ASN A 16 5.50 -16.32 7.09
N ARG A 17 5.34 -16.05 5.78
CA ARG A 17 4.85 -14.74 5.30
C ARG A 17 3.40 -14.40 5.67
N PHE A 18 2.62 -15.34 6.16
CA PHE A 18 1.20 -15.13 6.48
C PHE A 18 0.91 -15.13 7.97
N ILE A 19 1.81 -15.68 8.79
CA ILE A 19 1.59 -15.94 10.22
C ILE A 19 2.70 -15.28 11.03
N ALA A 20 2.32 -14.68 12.15
CA ALA A 20 3.22 -14.26 13.21
C ALA A 20 2.69 -14.74 14.57
N HIS A 21 3.61 -14.84 15.56
CA HIS A 21 3.26 -15.03 16.96
C HIS A 21 3.44 -13.70 17.69
N VAL A 22 2.42 -13.33 18.45
CA VAL A 22 2.36 -12.06 19.18
C VAL A 22 1.87 -12.33 20.60
N GLU A 23 2.54 -11.78 21.59
CA GLU A 23 2.06 -11.80 22.97
C GLU A 23 1.02 -10.69 23.17
N ILE A 24 -0.18 -11.07 23.59
CA ILE A 24 -1.31 -10.20 23.90
C ILE A 24 -1.80 -10.52 25.30
N ASN A 25 -1.67 -9.57 26.25
CA ASN A 25 -2.08 -9.75 27.65
C ASN A 25 -1.49 -11.02 28.31
N GLY A 26 -0.22 -11.33 28.03
CA GLY A 26 0.48 -12.49 28.59
C GLY A 26 0.17 -13.85 27.90
N LEU A 27 -0.61 -13.84 26.83
CA LEU A 27 -0.91 -15.03 26.04
C LEU A 27 -0.28 -14.92 24.64
N ILE A 28 0.30 -16.01 24.15
CA ILE A 28 0.85 -16.07 22.79
C ILE A 28 -0.29 -16.40 21.82
N GLU A 29 -0.53 -15.48 20.90
CA GLU A 29 -1.57 -15.59 19.88
C GLU A 29 -0.95 -15.79 18.50
N THR A 30 -1.57 -16.65 17.68
CA THR A 30 -1.24 -16.79 16.26
C THR A 30 -2.05 -15.79 15.46
N VAL A 31 -1.38 -14.85 14.80
CA VAL A 31 -2.01 -13.75 14.07
C VAL A 31 -1.71 -13.82 12.57
N HIS A 32 -2.66 -13.39 11.75
CA HIS A 32 -2.45 -13.26 10.30
C HIS A 32 -1.69 -11.98 10.00
N VAL A 33 -0.65 -12.06 9.18
CA VAL A 33 0.09 -10.89 8.70
C VAL A 33 -0.48 -10.46 7.36
N LYS A 34 -1.09 -9.27 7.33
CA LYS A 34 -1.71 -8.69 6.11
C LYS A 34 -0.68 -8.12 5.12
N ASN A 35 0.53 -8.61 5.13
CA ASN A 35 1.59 -8.22 4.21
C ASN A 35 2.42 -9.44 3.83
N THR A 36 2.54 -9.71 2.53
CA THR A 36 3.33 -10.84 2.02
C THR A 36 4.81 -10.48 1.81
N GLY A 37 5.18 -9.21 1.93
CA GLY A 37 6.56 -8.72 1.94
C GLY A 37 7.35 -9.28 3.13
N ARG A 38 8.65 -9.21 3.07
CA ARG A 38 9.52 -9.75 4.14
C ARG A 38 9.41 -8.94 5.42
N CYS A 39 9.42 -7.62 5.33
CA CYS A 39 9.31 -6.66 6.44
C CYS A 39 10.21 -6.99 7.64
N LYS A 40 11.42 -7.55 7.37
CA LYS A 40 12.36 -7.97 8.42
C LYS A 40 12.90 -6.79 9.23
N GLU A 41 13.00 -5.64 8.58
CA GLU A 41 13.44 -4.37 9.16
C GLU A 41 12.39 -3.73 10.08
N LEU A 42 11.13 -4.22 10.00
CA LEU A 42 10.00 -3.74 10.80
C LEU A 42 9.65 -4.73 11.93
N LEU A 43 9.49 -6.00 11.56
CA LEU A 43 9.07 -7.05 12.48
C LEU A 43 10.28 -7.65 13.21
N ILE A 44 10.81 -6.89 14.17
CA ILE A 44 11.93 -7.27 15.04
C ILE A 44 11.36 -7.84 16.34
N PRO A 45 11.82 -9.01 16.84
CA PRO A 45 11.34 -9.55 18.12
C PRO A 45 11.38 -8.51 19.25
N GLY A 46 10.27 -8.39 19.98
CA GLY A 46 10.10 -7.41 21.05
C GLY A 46 9.52 -6.05 20.61
N CYS A 47 9.33 -5.79 19.30
CA CYS A 47 8.64 -4.57 18.86
C CYS A 47 7.12 -4.61 19.17
N THR A 48 6.55 -3.43 19.40
CA THR A 48 5.10 -3.29 19.55
C THR A 48 4.42 -3.37 18.20
N VAL A 49 3.40 -4.22 18.07
CA VAL A 49 2.57 -4.35 16.87
C VAL A 49 1.12 -4.03 17.18
N VAL A 50 0.42 -3.56 16.14
CA VAL A 50 -1.01 -3.23 16.19
C VAL A 50 -1.76 -4.24 15.35
N MET A 51 -2.84 -4.77 15.90
CA MET A 51 -3.67 -5.78 15.25
C MET A 51 -5.14 -5.36 15.24
N GLU A 52 -5.83 -5.74 14.19
CA GLU A 52 -7.29 -5.67 14.14
C GLU A 52 -7.88 -6.95 14.75
N ASP A 53 -8.76 -6.80 15.75
CA ASP A 53 -9.42 -7.91 16.46
C ASP A 53 -10.74 -8.27 15.79
N PHE A 54 -10.85 -9.52 15.33
CA PHE A 54 -12.03 -10.05 14.67
C PHE A 54 -12.94 -10.88 15.60
N ARG A 55 -12.52 -11.11 16.81
CA ARG A 55 -13.38 -11.81 17.79
C ARG A 55 -14.70 -11.07 17.97
N LYS A 56 -15.79 -11.79 18.07
CA LYS A 56 -17.17 -11.25 18.18
C LYS A 56 -17.67 -10.49 16.93
N ARG A 57 -17.03 -10.65 15.78
CA ARG A 57 -17.59 -10.18 14.49
C ARG A 57 -18.38 -11.30 13.82
N LEU A 58 -19.42 -10.92 13.09
CA LEU A 58 -20.17 -11.88 12.27
C LEU A 58 -19.24 -12.55 11.25
N GLY A 59 -19.30 -13.89 11.16
CA GLY A 59 -18.42 -14.68 10.28
C GLY A 59 -17.02 -14.97 10.85
N PHE A 60 -16.77 -14.62 12.11
CA PHE A 60 -15.51 -14.93 12.78
C PHE A 60 -15.19 -16.44 12.80
N GLU A 61 -16.20 -17.27 12.93
CA GLU A 61 -16.07 -18.74 13.03
C GLU A 61 -15.40 -19.36 11.80
N SER A 62 -15.46 -18.70 10.65
CA SER A 62 -14.80 -19.16 9.41
C SER A 62 -13.31 -18.80 9.34
N ARG A 63 -12.80 -17.96 10.25
CA ARG A 63 -11.40 -17.51 10.24
C ARG A 63 -10.49 -18.49 10.98
N LYS A 64 -9.29 -18.71 10.42
CA LYS A 64 -8.23 -19.50 11.06
C LYS A 64 -7.46 -18.71 12.14
N THR A 65 -7.51 -17.39 12.09
CA THR A 65 -6.84 -16.49 13.03
C THR A 65 -7.80 -15.42 13.53
N GLN A 66 -7.64 -15.02 14.78
CA GLN A 66 -8.51 -14.06 15.45
C GLN A 66 -8.11 -12.61 15.20
N PHE A 67 -6.87 -12.40 14.77
CA PHE A 67 -6.26 -11.09 14.62
C PHE A 67 -5.58 -10.96 13.26
N ASP A 68 -5.62 -9.75 12.69
CA ASP A 68 -4.81 -9.35 11.56
C ASP A 68 -3.78 -8.32 12.01
N LEU A 69 -2.48 -8.59 11.86
CA LEU A 69 -1.40 -7.64 12.11
C LEU A 69 -1.41 -6.60 10.99
N ILE A 70 -1.62 -5.33 11.36
CA ILE A 70 -1.85 -4.22 10.44
C ILE A 70 -0.79 -3.12 10.52
N ALA A 71 -0.15 -2.94 11.69
CA ALA A 71 0.88 -1.91 11.85
C ALA A 71 1.92 -2.31 12.89
N VAL A 72 3.06 -1.62 12.87
CA VAL A 72 4.20 -1.85 13.76
C VAL A 72 4.79 -0.52 14.20
N TYR A 73 5.21 -0.44 15.45
CA TYR A 73 6.04 0.65 15.97
C TYR A 73 7.50 0.36 15.66
N LYS A 74 8.09 1.15 14.78
CA LYS A 74 9.52 1.10 14.44
C LYS A 74 10.28 2.09 15.30
N LYS A 75 11.27 1.62 16.05
CA LYS A 75 12.22 2.48 16.76
C LYS A 75 13.14 3.19 15.79
N THR A 76 13.31 4.48 16.00
CA THR A 76 14.30 5.33 15.33
C THR A 76 15.30 5.84 16.37
N ASP A 77 16.33 6.53 15.94
CA ASP A 77 17.33 7.11 16.87
C ASP A 77 16.75 8.16 17.83
N LYS A 78 15.59 8.72 17.51
CA LYS A 78 14.97 9.82 18.27
C LYS A 78 13.65 9.45 18.92
N ASP A 79 12.87 8.55 18.30
CA ASP A 79 11.50 8.26 18.69
C ASP A 79 11.02 6.93 18.11
N GLU A 80 9.74 6.60 18.30
CA GLU A 80 9.06 5.50 17.64
C GLU A 80 8.08 6.05 16.59
N ILE A 81 8.09 5.48 15.40
CA ILE A 81 7.12 5.80 14.34
C ILE A 81 6.19 4.63 14.09
N LEU A 82 4.91 4.92 13.94
CA LEU A 82 3.90 3.91 13.59
C LEU A 82 3.85 3.75 12.08
N ILE A 83 4.16 2.57 11.60
CA ILE A 83 4.11 2.20 10.17
C ILE A 83 2.95 1.26 9.95
N ASN A 84 1.99 1.64 9.10
CA ASN A 84 0.97 0.70 8.66
C ASN A 84 1.57 -0.24 7.61
N MET A 85 1.37 -1.53 7.77
CA MET A 85 1.91 -2.55 6.86
C MET A 85 0.84 -3.39 6.17
N ASP A 86 -0.43 -3.04 6.30
CA ASP A 86 -1.54 -3.72 5.59
C ASP A 86 -1.42 -3.50 4.08
N SER A 87 -1.04 -4.54 3.35
CA SER A 87 -0.87 -4.49 1.88
C SER A 87 -2.19 -4.33 1.10
N GLN A 88 -3.33 -4.49 1.75
CA GLN A 88 -4.65 -4.28 1.14
C GLN A 88 -5.20 -2.87 1.38
N LEU A 89 -4.56 -2.10 2.25
CA LEU A 89 -4.98 -0.74 2.58
C LEU A 89 -4.77 0.26 1.43
N PRO A 90 -3.65 0.22 0.67
CA PRO A 90 -3.35 1.26 -0.33
C PRO A 90 -4.51 1.53 -1.30
N ASN A 91 -5.10 0.48 -1.88
CA ASN A 91 -6.21 0.65 -2.83
C ASN A 91 -7.46 1.24 -2.16
N LYS A 92 -7.70 0.94 -0.89
CA LYS A 92 -8.87 1.47 -0.15
C LYS A 92 -8.72 2.96 0.13
N VAL A 93 -7.56 3.39 0.62
CA VAL A 93 -7.34 4.82 0.91
C VAL A 93 -7.25 5.66 -0.36
N VAL A 94 -6.75 5.08 -1.46
CA VAL A 94 -6.75 5.75 -2.76
C VAL A 94 -8.17 5.92 -3.29
N LEU A 95 -9.04 4.92 -3.14
CA LEU A 95 -10.45 5.05 -3.53
C LEU A 95 -11.13 6.17 -2.73
N GLU A 96 -11.01 6.15 -1.39
CA GLU A 96 -11.56 7.21 -0.53
C GLU A 96 -11.01 8.59 -0.90
N TRP A 97 -9.72 8.69 -1.23
CA TRP A 97 -9.09 9.93 -1.66
C TRP A 97 -9.63 10.42 -3.01
N LEU A 98 -9.80 9.53 -3.99
CA LEU A 98 -10.36 9.87 -5.30
C LEU A 98 -11.83 10.34 -5.22
N GLU A 99 -12.61 9.80 -4.27
CA GLU A 99 -14.01 10.16 -4.04
C GLU A 99 -14.18 11.49 -3.28
N GLN A 100 -13.13 11.97 -2.59
CA GLN A 100 -13.15 13.22 -1.83
C GLN A 100 -12.74 14.45 -2.64
N PHE A 101 -12.35 14.31 -3.90
CA PHE A 101 -11.97 15.46 -4.73
C PHE A 101 -13.13 16.44 -4.90
N PRO A 102 -12.81 17.76 -4.91
CA PRO A 102 -13.81 18.78 -5.23
C PRO A 102 -14.47 18.50 -6.59
N PRO A 103 -15.76 18.84 -6.78
CA PRO A 103 -16.48 18.50 -8.01
C PRO A 103 -15.80 18.90 -9.32
N GLN A 104 -15.05 20.03 -9.33
CA GLN A 104 -14.31 20.50 -10.49
C GLN A 104 -13.10 19.61 -10.85
N GLU A 105 -12.57 18.87 -9.87
CA GLU A 105 -11.43 17.96 -10.02
C GLU A 105 -11.86 16.49 -10.01
N ALA A 106 -13.07 16.21 -9.53
CA ALA A 106 -13.62 14.86 -9.43
C ALA A 106 -13.67 14.16 -10.79
N TYR A 107 -13.54 12.85 -10.75
CA TYR A 107 -13.80 11.99 -11.89
C TYR A 107 -15.31 11.71 -12.00
N ASP A 108 -15.84 11.69 -13.23
CA ASP A 108 -17.26 11.36 -13.48
C ASP A 108 -17.54 9.87 -13.29
N PHE A 109 -16.50 9.04 -13.41
CA PHE A 109 -16.57 7.59 -13.25
C PHE A 109 -15.26 7.05 -12.68
N ILE A 110 -15.37 6.18 -11.68
CA ILE A 110 -14.23 5.47 -11.07
C ILE A 110 -14.58 3.98 -11.01
N LYS A 111 -13.71 3.14 -11.53
CA LYS A 111 -13.85 1.68 -11.49
C LYS A 111 -12.60 1.03 -10.92
N PRO A 112 -12.64 0.54 -9.68
CA PRO A 112 -11.58 -0.27 -9.11
C PRO A 112 -11.42 -1.61 -9.84
N GLU A 113 -10.21 -2.19 -9.77
CA GLU A 113 -9.93 -3.54 -10.27
C GLU A 113 -10.33 -3.72 -11.74
N TYR A 114 -9.96 -2.77 -12.60
CA TYR A 114 -10.37 -2.74 -14.01
C TYR A 114 -9.46 -3.61 -14.88
N THR A 115 -10.05 -4.49 -15.69
CA THR A 115 -9.32 -5.29 -16.68
C THR A 115 -8.94 -4.40 -17.87
N TYR A 116 -7.64 -4.22 -18.10
CA TYR A 116 -7.07 -3.52 -19.24
C TYR A 116 -6.12 -4.45 -20.01
N GLY A 117 -6.47 -4.79 -21.23
CA GLY A 117 -5.71 -5.78 -22.00
C GLY A 117 -5.64 -7.13 -21.28
N ASN A 118 -4.43 -7.61 -21.04
CA ASN A 118 -4.15 -8.89 -20.36
C ASN A 118 -3.82 -8.73 -18.88
N SER A 119 -4.11 -7.57 -18.31
CA SER A 119 -3.83 -7.27 -16.89
C SER A 119 -5.02 -6.60 -16.21
N ARG A 120 -4.92 -6.51 -14.91
CA ARG A 120 -5.84 -5.76 -14.07
C ARG A 120 -5.10 -4.59 -13.44
N VAL A 121 -5.55 -3.37 -13.74
CA VAL A 121 -5.07 -2.14 -13.13
C VAL A 121 -5.92 -1.79 -11.91
N ASP A 122 -5.33 -1.12 -10.92
CA ASP A 122 -6.02 -0.84 -9.67
C ASP A 122 -7.21 0.10 -9.86
N PHE A 123 -7.09 1.13 -10.73
CA PHE A 123 -8.19 2.04 -11.04
C PHE A 123 -8.22 2.43 -12.51
N TYR A 124 -9.44 2.44 -13.05
CA TYR A 124 -9.80 3.13 -14.28
C TYR A 124 -10.72 4.29 -13.94
N MET A 125 -10.47 5.49 -14.50
CA MET A 125 -11.28 6.66 -14.25
C MET A 125 -11.61 7.36 -15.58
N GLU A 126 -12.75 8.07 -15.60
CA GLU A 126 -13.16 8.93 -16.71
C GLU A 126 -13.48 10.35 -16.22
N LYS A 127 -13.16 11.33 -17.04
CA LYS A 127 -13.56 12.72 -16.84
C LYS A 127 -14.10 13.30 -18.13
N LYS A 128 -15.32 13.83 -18.09
CA LYS A 128 -15.94 14.55 -19.18
C LYS A 128 -15.27 15.91 -19.35
N THR A 129 -14.99 16.26 -20.57
CA THR A 129 -14.40 17.57 -20.93
C THR A 129 -15.17 18.17 -22.11
N SER A 130 -14.95 19.42 -22.43
CA SER A 130 -15.56 20.08 -23.61
C SER A 130 -15.22 19.42 -24.96
N VAL A 131 -14.16 18.64 -24.99
CA VAL A 131 -13.68 17.96 -26.21
C VAL A 131 -13.87 16.42 -26.19
N GLY A 132 -14.60 15.90 -25.18
CA GLY A 132 -14.88 14.47 -25.06
C GLY A 132 -14.48 13.89 -23.70
N ILE A 133 -14.41 12.57 -23.62
CA ILE A 133 -14.08 11.85 -22.40
C ILE A 133 -12.57 11.59 -22.32
N LYS A 134 -11.93 12.12 -21.30
CA LYS A 134 -10.56 11.72 -20.92
C LYS A 134 -10.60 10.45 -20.08
N LYS A 135 -9.72 9.52 -20.41
CA LYS A 135 -9.58 8.20 -19.75
C LYS A 135 -8.27 8.13 -19.00
N TYR A 136 -8.35 7.57 -17.81
CA TYR A 136 -7.21 7.50 -16.89
C TYR A 136 -7.02 6.07 -16.40
N LEU A 137 -5.76 5.67 -16.18
CA LEU A 137 -5.39 4.43 -15.51
C LEU A 137 -4.45 4.76 -14.34
N MET A 138 -4.65 4.07 -13.23
CA MET A 138 -3.78 4.23 -12.07
C MET A 138 -3.41 2.84 -11.52
N GLU A 139 -2.12 2.65 -11.31
CA GLU A 139 -1.57 1.53 -10.55
C GLU A 139 -1.11 2.04 -9.19
N VAL A 140 -1.44 1.31 -8.12
CA VAL A 140 -1.16 1.68 -6.74
C VAL A 140 -0.09 0.76 -6.15
N LYS A 141 0.87 1.32 -5.45
CA LYS A 141 1.91 0.60 -4.73
C LYS A 141 2.03 1.10 -3.29
N GLY A 142 1.81 0.24 -2.31
CA GLY A 142 2.10 0.55 -0.92
C GLY A 142 3.63 0.60 -0.69
N CYS A 143 4.09 1.61 0.03
CA CYS A 143 5.48 1.74 0.43
C CYS A 143 5.59 1.62 1.95
N THR A 144 6.28 0.58 2.41
CA THR A 144 6.54 0.28 3.83
C THR A 144 8.03 0.14 4.15
N LEU A 145 8.90 0.15 3.12
CA LEU A 145 10.35 0.12 3.29
C LEU A 145 10.89 1.55 3.35
N GLU A 146 11.56 1.88 4.45
CA GLU A 146 12.18 3.19 4.69
C GLU A 146 13.63 3.01 5.12
N GLN A 147 14.51 3.85 4.59
CA GLN A 147 15.90 3.99 5.01
C GLN A 147 16.27 5.48 5.03
N ASN A 148 16.67 5.98 6.20
CA ASN A 148 17.11 7.38 6.40
C ASN A 148 16.09 8.44 5.91
N GLY A 149 14.80 8.24 6.19
CA GLY A 149 13.73 9.18 5.82
C GLY A 149 13.28 9.10 4.36
N ILE A 150 13.79 8.14 3.59
CA ILE A 150 13.42 7.93 2.19
C ILE A 150 12.72 6.57 2.04
N GLY A 151 11.58 6.57 1.36
CA GLY A 151 10.89 5.36 0.98
C GLY A 151 11.58 4.64 -0.17
N TYR A 152 11.53 3.32 -0.18
CA TYR A 152 12.06 2.50 -1.28
C TYR A 152 11.04 1.48 -1.75
N PHE A 153 10.97 1.29 -3.07
CA PHE A 153 10.13 0.27 -3.69
C PHE A 153 10.88 -0.39 -4.86
N PRO A 154 10.77 -1.73 -5.04
CA PRO A 154 10.09 -2.70 -4.20
C PRO A 154 10.93 -3.18 -3.00
N ASP A 155 10.29 -3.77 -2.01
CA ASP A 155 10.93 -4.46 -0.86
C ASP A 155 11.47 -5.85 -1.23
N ALA A 156 10.89 -6.46 -2.28
CA ALA A 156 11.31 -7.72 -2.88
C ALA A 156 11.18 -7.66 -4.42
N PRO A 157 11.88 -8.50 -5.21
CA PRO A 157 11.73 -8.54 -6.67
C PRO A 157 10.26 -8.70 -7.10
N THR A 158 9.82 -7.92 -8.09
CA THR A 158 8.42 -7.85 -8.54
C THR A 158 8.29 -7.79 -10.07
N GLU A 159 8.28 -8.94 -10.72
CA GLU A 159 8.04 -9.06 -12.17
C GLU A 159 6.69 -8.45 -12.56
N ARG A 160 5.67 -8.66 -11.72
CA ARG A 160 4.36 -8.06 -11.92
C ARG A 160 4.42 -6.52 -11.90
N GLY A 161 5.25 -5.93 -11.04
CA GLY A 161 5.44 -4.48 -10.99
C GLY A 161 6.06 -3.93 -12.27
N VAL A 162 7.05 -4.62 -12.83
CA VAL A 162 7.68 -4.28 -14.14
C VAL A 162 6.64 -4.36 -15.26
N LYS A 163 5.87 -5.47 -15.31
CA LYS A 163 4.81 -5.64 -16.30
C LYS A 163 3.79 -4.50 -16.26
N HIS A 164 3.31 -4.10 -15.09
CA HIS A 164 2.34 -3.02 -14.94
C HIS A 164 2.90 -1.67 -15.43
N LEU A 165 4.19 -1.38 -15.20
CA LEU A 165 4.83 -0.17 -15.71
C LEU A 165 4.87 -0.14 -17.24
N HIS A 166 5.20 -1.27 -17.89
CA HIS A 166 5.16 -1.36 -19.35
C HIS A 166 3.74 -1.21 -19.91
N GLU A 167 2.74 -1.73 -19.24
CA GLU A 167 1.34 -1.60 -19.64
C GLU A 167 0.84 -0.16 -19.50
N LEU A 168 1.18 0.55 -18.41
CA LEU A 168 0.87 1.97 -18.27
C LEU A 168 1.57 2.80 -19.36
N ALA A 169 2.85 2.55 -19.64
CA ALA A 169 3.58 3.21 -20.72
C ALA A 169 2.93 3.00 -22.09
N ALA A 170 2.47 1.77 -22.37
CA ALA A 170 1.75 1.46 -23.60
C ALA A 170 0.37 2.12 -23.66
N ALA A 171 -0.31 2.27 -22.54
CA ALA A 171 -1.59 2.97 -22.43
C ALA A 171 -1.46 4.48 -22.68
N CYS A 172 -0.38 5.12 -22.19
CA CYS A 172 -0.09 6.53 -22.49
C CYS A 172 -0.01 6.77 -24.01
N LYS A 173 0.66 5.88 -24.76
CA LYS A 173 0.75 5.96 -26.24
C LYS A 173 -0.61 5.81 -26.94
N LYS A 174 -1.62 5.25 -26.25
CA LYS A 174 -3.01 5.11 -26.76
C LYS A 174 -3.92 6.25 -26.29
N GLY A 175 -3.35 7.31 -25.67
CA GLY A 175 -4.10 8.51 -25.27
C GLY A 175 -4.71 8.44 -23.86
N TYR A 176 -4.39 7.41 -23.07
CA TYR A 176 -4.75 7.40 -21.63
C TYR A 176 -3.80 8.32 -20.84
N LYS A 177 -4.32 8.98 -19.81
CA LYS A 177 -3.50 9.59 -18.79
C LYS A 177 -3.23 8.54 -17.70
N CYS A 178 -1.96 8.26 -17.42
CA CYS A 178 -1.59 7.13 -16.56
C CYS A 178 -0.83 7.60 -15.34
N PHE A 179 -1.13 6.98 -14.19
CA PHE A 179 -0.49 7.25 -12.91
C PHE A 179 0.09 5.98 -12.29
N LEU A 180 1.28 6.13 -11.70
CA LEU A 180 1.77 5.21 -10.68
C LEU A 180 1.71 5.94 -9.35
N ALA A 181 0.86 5.49 -8.42
CA ALA A 181 0.67 6.10 -7.11
C ALA A 181 1.38 5.27 -6.03
N PHE A 182 2.40 5.86 -5.40
CA PHE A 182 2.99 5.30 -4.19
C PHE A 182 2.22 5.80 -2.97
N VAL A 183 1.54 4.90 -2.27
CA VAL A 183 0.90 5.17 -0.97
C VAL A 183 1.95 4.98 0.11
N ILE A 184 2.35 6.07 0.74
CA ILE A 184 3.42 6.11 1.73
C ILE A 184 2.82 5.93 3.12
N GLN A 185 2.89 4.70 3.62
CA GLN A 185 2.31 4.30 4.91
C GLN A 185 3.27 4.53 6.09
N ILE A 186 4.19 5.50 5.95
CA ILE A 186 5.29 5.79 6.86
C ILE A 186 5.31 7.28 7.16
N PRO A 187 5.10 7.72 8.41
CA PRO A 187 5.15 9.13 8.78
C PRO A 187 6.50 9.78 8.44
N GLY A 188 6.45 11.01 7.92
CA GLY A 188 7.64 11.81 7.62
C GLY A 188 8.37 11.46 6.31
N VAL A 189 7.96 10.40 5.61
CA VAL A 189 8.47 10.06 4.28
C VAL A 189 7.62 10.76 3.22
N THR A 190 8.27 11.49 2.30
CA THR A 190 7.59 12.31 1.28
C THR A 190 7.86 11.84 -0.15
N GLN A 191 8.80 10.93 -0.35
CA GLN A 191 9.16 10.40 -1.67
C GLN A 191 9.52 8.93 -1.59
N VAL A 192 9.39 8.24 -2.73
CA VAL A 192 9.79 6.84 -2.88
C VAL A 192 10.78 6.73 -4.04
N LEU A 193 11.93 6.14 -3.77
CA LEU A 193 12.94 5.85 -4.78
C LEU A 193 12.88 4.38 -5.21
N PRO A 194 13.25 4.09 -6.48
CA PRO A 194 13.37 2.70 -6.92
C PRO A 194 14.51 2.00 -6.19
N ASN A 195 14.22 0.84 -5.61
CA ASN A 195 15.20 0.01 -4.92
C ASN A 195 16.04 -0.79 -5.94
N LYS A 196 17.03 -0.12 -6.53
CA LYS A 196 17.90 -0.71 -7.55
C LYS A 196 18.70 -1.92 -7.05
N LYS A 197 18.98 -2.00 -5.73
CA LYS A 197 19.69 -3.15 -5.14
C LYS A 197 18.80 -4.40 -5.13
N THR A 198 17.50 -4.21 -4.93
CA THR A 198 16.52 -5.30 -4.85
C THR A 198 16.05 -5.73 -6.22
N HIS A 199 15.77 -4.75 -7.12
CA HIS A 199 15.20 -5.02 -8.45
C HIS A 199 15.57 -3.91 -9.44
N PRO A 200 16.75 -3.98 -10.09
CA PRO A 200 17.20 -2.97 -11.05
C PRO A 200 16.27 -2.84 -12.27
N GLU A 201 15.61 -3.94 -12.69
CA GLU A 201 14.67 -3.97 -13.80
C GLU A 201 13.43 -3.09 -13.52
N PHE A 202 12.95 -3.06 -12.26
CA PHE A 202 11.89 -2.15 -11.87
C PHE A 202 12.30 -0.68 -12.01
N ALA A 203 13.53 -0.35 -11.60
CA ALA A 203 14.04 1.00 -11.74
C ALA A 203 14.13 1.43 -13.22
N HIS A 204 14.61 0.54 -14.09
CA HIS A 204 14.65 0.80 -15.53
C HIS A 204 13.25 0.98 -16.13
N ALA A 205 12.31 0.07 -15.80
CA ALA A 205 10.93 0.17 -16.26
C ALA A 205 10.24 1.45 -15.77
N LEU A 206 10.53 1.92 -14.56
CA LEU A 206 10.03 3.18 -14.02
C LEU A 206 10.48 4.38 -14.84
N GLU A 207 11.77 4.45 -15.19
CA GLU A 207 12.28 5.54 -16.03
C GLU A 207 11.68 5.51 -17.44
N MET A 208 11.52 4.34 -18.03
CA MET A 208 10.83 4.19 -19.32
C MET A 208 9.35 4.61 -19.25
N ALA A 209 8.66 4.27 -18.16
CA ALA A 209 7.27 4.66 -17.95
C ALA A 209 7.13 6.19 -17.81
N LYS A 210 8.00 6.83 -17.05
CA LYS A 210 8.06 8.31 -16.96
C LYS A 210 8.30 8.95 -18.34
N ALA A 211 9.26 8.45 -19.09
CA ALA A 211 9.55 8.96 -20.44
C ALA A 211 8.37 8.78 -21.41
N ALA A 212 7.52 7.77 -21.19
CA ALA A 212 6.28 7.56 -21.95
C ALA A 212 5.09 8.43 -21.49
N GLY A 213 5.24 9.22 -20.41
CA GLY A 213 4.21 10.12 -19.89
C GLY A 213 3.43 9.58 -18.68
N VAL A 214 3.88 8.50 -18.03
CA VAL A 214 3.30 8.06 -16.75
C VAL A 214 3.71 9.03 -15.65
N GLU A 215 2.73 9.63 -14.98
CA GLU A 215 2.95 10.51 -13.84
C GLU A 215 3.10 9.70 -12.55
N ILE A 216 4.05 10.11 -11.70
CA ILE A 216 4.30 9.46 -10.42
C ILE A 216 3.70 10.31 -9.30
N LEU A 217 2.81 9.71 -8.52
CA LEU A 217 2.20 10.34 -7.35
C LEU A 217 2.80 9.77 -6.07
N TYR A 218 3.11 10.66 -5.13
CA TYR A 218 3.57 10.32 -3.79
C TYR A 218 2.48 10.71 -2.79
N LEU A 219 1.64 9.73 -2.44
CA LEU A 219 0.48 9.92 -1.58
C LEU A 219 0.88 9.63 -0.13
N GLN A 220 1.15 10.69 0.62
CA GLN A 220 1.51 10.59 2.02
C GLN A 220 0.29 10.25 2.86
N CYS A 221 0.47 9.38 3.86
CA CYS A 221 -0.58 9.00 4.79
C CYS A 221 -0.33 9.56 6.19
N ASN A 222 -1.38 10.07 6.80
CA ASN A 222 -1.46 10.18 8.24
C ASN A 222 -1.84 8.81 8.81
N VAL A 223 -0.97 8.22 9.62
CA VAL A 223 -1.11 6.86 10.16
C VAL A 223 -1.38 6.94 11.65
N LYS A 224 -2.55 6.48 12.07
CA LYS A 224 -2.92 6.21 13.46
C LYS A 224 -3.15 4.71 13.65
N GLU A 225 -3.27 4.26 14.88
CA GLU A 225 -3.46 2.83 15.18
C GLU A 225 -4.73 2.26 14.53
N ASP A 226 -5.80 3.05 14.49
CA ASP A 226 -7.13 2.68 14.00
C ASP A 226 -7.54 3.37 12.69
N GLU A 227 -6.71 4.30 12.19
CA GLU A 227 -7.05 5.08 11.01
C GLU A 227 -5.84 5.32 10.13
N VAL A 228 -6.05 5.25 8.80
CA VAL A 228 -5.08 5.74 7.81
C VAL A 228 -5.82 6.57 6.77
N VAL A 229 -5.34 7.78 6.52
CA VAL A 229 -5.89 8.71 5.51
C VAL A 229 -4.77 9.33 4.69
N ILE A 230 -4.99 9.58 3.40
CA ILE A 230 -4.10 10.36 2.54
C ILE A 230 -4.27 11.85 2.89
N ILE A 231 -3.14 12.59 3.01
CA ILE A 231 -3.07 14.01 3.38
C ILE A 231 -2.56 14.87 2.23
#